data_5c5a84b68fd13dfdaed0209504740ff7
#
_entry.id   5c5a84b68fd13dfdaed0209504740ff7
#
_cell.length_a   1.000
_cell.length_b   1.000
_cell.length_c   1.000
_cell.angle_alpha   90.00
_cell.angle_beta   90.00
_cell.angle_gamma   90.00
#
_symmetry.space_group_name_H-M   'P 1'
#
loop_
_entity.id
_entity.type
_entity.pdbx_description
1 polymer ?
#
loop_
_entity_poly.entity_id
_entity_poly.type
_entity_poly.pdbx_seq_one_letter_code
_entity_poly.pdbx_strand_id
1 'polypeptide(L)'
;MSANATTHKARDAAPAAVMETIENETIRELMNNFSVPLPPPERPTDVRSLRIALPLLTVSWLLLASIIVMAAVRIQRWELAPGEASAVAPLVEFAPVKGGEPVPTRYRAENGINFVTAFGGQLSVLDTLVGWLDPHVVVHTYKEHFGDQTPTDSRRLGFQAMVGAKQIADYVAMKRLGLDVALVEGKILVEELVCDGAPTTQAACTELAIGETIVGFNGVKVETLTELAAQMKGLSAGTRVTLSVLPYESDEDESVEPENRTIQLMKSPDDPNRVIIGFVPSDTRTVRVPFDVQISTAGIGGPSAGLAFTLSLLDELTPGNLMGRGRVVATGTINEDGSVGAIGALEQKAVAVKDAGGTLFLVPAGQSPSEMKAARAAAGSSVTIVQVGTVEEALVQLAKNGGEGLLVPTK
;
A
#
# COMPACT_ATOMS: atom_id res chain seq x y z
N MET A 1 65.80 20.13 -3.26
CA MET A 1 66.55 21.06 -4.09
C MET A 1 65.84 22.38 -3.99
N SER A 2 66.27 23.27 -3.07
CA SER A 2 67.21 24.36 -3.25
C SER A 2 66.56 25.49 -4.04
N ALA A 3 66.34 26.54 -3.52
CA ALA A 3 67.00 27.69 -2.84
C ALA A 3 66.51 28.97 -3.54
N ASN A 4 66.30 29.99 -3.05
CA ASN A 4 66.89 31.10 -2.27
C ASN A 4 66.14 32.36 -2.68
N ALA A 5 65.55 33.14 -1.79
CA ALA A 5 66.23 34.21 -1.04
C ALA A 5 66.83 35.38 -1.90
N THR A 6 66.33 36.56 -1.77
CA THR A 6 67.11 37.69 -1.25
C THR A 6 66.31 39.00 -1.31
N THR A 7 66.06 39.54 -0.17
CA THR A 7 66.23 40.94 0.32
C THR A 7 66.43 42.09 -0.68
N HIS A 8 65.69 43.21 -0.50
CA HIS A 8 66.31 44.53 -0.29
C HIS A 8 65.43 45.50 0.51
N LYS A 9 66.10 46.19 1.39
CA LYS A 9 65.69 47.14 2.41
C LYS A 9 65.98 48.53 1.91
N ALA A 10 65.06 49.46 2.10
CA ALA A 10 65.33 50.87 2.40
C ALA A 10 64.00 51.63 2.51
N ARG A 11 63.69 52.08 3.67
CA ARG A 11 63.76 53.47 4.19
C ARG A 11 63.07 54.46 3.28
N ASP A 12 61.97 55.07 3.77
CA ASP A 12 62.00 56.41 4.22
C ASP A 12 60.74 56.75 5.05
N ALA A 13 61.00 57.40 6.18
CA ALA A 13 60.04 57.91 7.12
C ALA A 13 59.57 59.28 6.70
N ALA A 14 58.29 59.56 6.71
CA ALA A 14 57.70 60.87 6.72
C ALA A 14 56.30 60.84 7.34
N PRO A 15 55.74 61.91 7.83
CA PRO A 15 55.50 62.07 9.25
C PRO A 15 54.04 61.71 9.63
N ALA A 16 53.89 60.98 10.70
CA ALA A 16 52.66 60.61 11.33
C ALA A 16 51.71 61.72 11.78
N ALA A 17 52.18 62.90 11.87
CA ALA A 17 51.45 64.10 12.40
C ALA A 17 50.43 64.71 11.38
N VAL A 18 50.65 64.56 10.07
CA VAL A 18 49.78 65.15 9.04
C VAL A 18 48.64 64.28 8.71
N MET A 19 48.79 62.96 8.84
CA MET A 19 47.68 61.97 8.61
C MET A 19 46.66 62.00 9.73
N GLU A 20 47.07 62.16 10.98
CA GLU A 20 46.16 62.18 12.14
C GLU A 20 45.25 63.41 12.17
N THR A 21 45.69 64.55 11.59
CA THR A 21 44.93 65.84 11.51
C THR A 21 43.86 65.73 10.39
N ILE A 22 44.17 65.07 9.25
CA ILE A 22 43.25 64.93 8.12
C ILE A 22 42.17 63.86 8.43
N GLU A 23 42.56 62.83 9.13
CA GLU A 23 41.58 61.76 9.54
C GLU A 23 40.56 62.30 10.55
N ASN A 24 40.99 63.15 11.49
CA ASN A 24 40.09 63.76 12.49
C ASN A 24 39.12 64.81 11.91
N GLU A 25 39.54 65.58 10.90
CA GLU A 25 38.66 66.57 10.23
C GLU A 25 37.63 65.83 9.33
N THR A 26 38.07 64.85 8.60
CA THR A 26 37.16 64.03 7.73
C THR A 26 36.13 63.22 8.53
N ILE A 27 36.56 62.70 9.68
CA ILE A 27 35.64 61.97 10.58
C ILE A 27 34.66 62.94 11.26
N ARG A 28 35.09 64.16 11.62
CA ARG A 28 34.17 65.17 12.16
C ARG A 28 33.18 65.70 11.12
N GLU A 29 33.56 65.89 9.88
CA GLU A 29 32.66 66.29 8.78
C GLU A 29 31.69 65.14 8.45
N LEU A 30 32.15 63.90 8.44
CA LEU A 30 31.27 62.68 8.30
C LEU A 30 30.31 62.59 9.47
N MET A 31 30.71 62.78 10.69
CA MET A 31 29.81 62.70 11.86
C MET A 31 28.80 63.85 11.92
N ASN A 32 29.14 65.06 11.41
CA ASN A 32 28.18 66.17 11.35
C ASN A 32 27.20 66.07 10.19
N ASN A 33 27.54 65.32 9.13
CA ASN A 33 26.62 65.04 8.01
C ASN A 33 25.76 63.82 8.20
N PHE A 34 26.04 62.95 9.20
CA PHE A 34 25.16 61.88 9.64
C PHE A 34 24.31 62.35 10.82
N SER A 35 23.56 63.43 10.64
CA SER A 35 22.34 63.58 11.44
C SER A 35 21.31 62.55 10.95
N VAL A 36 21.40 61.31 11.43
CA VAL A 36 20.29 60.36 11.32
C VAL A 36 19.08 61.04 11.95
N PRO A 37 18.03 61.38 11.19
CA PRO A 37 16.84 61.92 11.79
C PRO A 37 16.38 60.95 12.86
N LEU A 38 16.26 61.45 14.09
CA LEU A 38 15.65 60.65 15.16
C LEU A 38 14.35 60.11 14.63
N PRO A 39 14.10 58.81 14.76
CA PRO A 39 12.81 58.24 14.35
C PRO A 39 11.70 59.08 15.00
N PRO A 40 10.65 59.43 14.26
CA PRO A 40 9.55 60.21 14.80
C PRO A 40 9.11 59.57 16.10
N PRO A 41 8.76 60.34 17.14
CA PRO A 41 8.34 59.79 18.42
C PRO A 41 7.21 58.79 18.15
N GLU A 42 7.41 57.56 18.62
CA GLU A 42 6.41 56.50 18.50
C GLU A 42 5.09 57.06 19.00
N ARG A 43 4.10 57.10 18.11
CA ARG A 43 2.75 57.53 18.51
C ARG A 43 2.34 56.63 19.67
N PRO A 44 1.87 57.18 20.79
CA PRO A 44 1.40 56.36 21.90
C PRO A 44 0.41 55.33 21.34
N THR A 45 0.75 54.04 21.44
CA THR A 45 -0.10 52.97 21.00
C THR A 45 -1.43 53.15 21.68
N ASP A 46 -2.47 53.38 20.88
CA ASP A 46 -3.80 53.64 21.39
C ASP A 46 -4.24 52.46 22.25
N VAL A 47 -4.29 52.65 23.56
CA VAL A 47 -4.61 51.58 24.56
C VAL A 47 -5.98 50.97 24.29
N ARG A 48 -6.87 51.69 23.56
CA ARG A 48 -8.15 51.16 23.07
C ARG A 48 -7.98 50.06 22.03
N SER A 49 -7.04 50.18 21.10
CA SER A 49 -6.76 49.16 20.11
C SER A 49 -6.19 47.89 20.76
N LEU A 50 -5.37 48.05 21.80
CA LEU A 50 -4.80 46.94 22.55
C LEU A 50 -5.88 46.12 23.31
N ARG A 51 -6.92 46.80 23.84
CA ARG A 51 -8.05 46.17 24.54
C ARG A 51 -8.89 45.27 23.64
N ILE A 52 -8.91 45.51 22.34
CA ILE A 52 -9.61 44.68 21.35
C ILE A 52 -8.64 43.67 20.73
N ALA A 53 -7.41 44.07 20.42
CA ALA A 53 -6.42 43.20 19.78
C ALA A 53 -5.99 42.03 20.70
N LEU A 54 -5.79 42.29 21.99
CA LEU A 54 -5.34 41.27 22.94
C LEU A 54 -6.35 40.09 23.08
N PRO A 55 -7.65 40.33 23.34
CA PRO A 55 -8.62 39.23 23.38
C PRO A 55 -8.80 38.54 22.03
N LEU A 56 -8.73 39.23 20.91
CA LEU A 56 -8.77 38.59 19.59
C LEU A 56 -7.55 37.71 19.37
N LEU A 57 -6.36 38.15 19.76
CA LEU A 57 -5.13 37.37 19.65
C LEU A 57 -5.19 36.14 20.58
N THR A 58 -5.68 36.27 21.79
CA THR A 58 -5.86 35.13 22.71
C THR A 58 -6.87 34.13 22.17
N VAL A 59 -8.01 34.57 21.64
CA VAL A 59 -9.01 33.70 20.99
C VAL A 59 -8.40 33.00 19.79
N SER A 60 -7.64 33.71 18.93
CA SER A 60 -6.96 33.11 17.77
C SER A 60 -5.96 32.05 18.20
N TRP A 61 -5.17 32.28 19.24
CA TRP A 61 -4.24 31.31 19.78
C TRP A 61 -4.95 30.09 20.39
N LEU A 62 -6.05 30.28 21.10
CA LEU A 62 -6.87 29.19 21.62
C LEU A 62 -7.49 28.34 20.52
N LEU A 63 -7.99 28.99 19.46
CA LEU A 63 -8.50 28.30 18.29
C LEU A 63 -7.41 27.49 17.57
N LEU A 64 -6.23 28.12 17.36
CA LEU A 64 -5.10 27.41 16.77
C LEU A 64 -4.67 26.22 17.61
N ALA A 65 -4.53 26.41 18.93
CA ALA A 65 -4.18 25.33 19.85
C ALA A 65 -5.25 24.20 19.82
N SER A 66 -6.53 24.55 19.78
CA SER A 66 -7.62 23.59 19.66
C SER A 66 -7.54 22.78 18.35
N ILE A 67 -7.27 23.46 17.21
CA ILE A 67 -7.09 22.79 15.92
C ILE A 67 -5.91 21.83 15.96
N ILE A 68 -4.78 22.25 16.53
CA ILE A 68 -3.58 21.39 16.68
C ILE A 68 -3.91 20.16 17.54
N VAL A 69 -4.60 20.34 18.66
CA VAL A 69 -5.01 19.22 19.53
C VAL A 69 -5.96 18.28 18.77
N MET A 70 -6.97 18.81 18.09
CA MET A 70 -7.90 18.00 17.29
C MET A 70 -7.21 17.24 16.16
N ALA A 71 -6.17 17.81 15.54
CA ALA A 71 -5.38 17.14 14.51
C ALA A 71 -4.44 16.06 15.08
N ALA A 72 -3.95 16.25 16.32
CA ALA A 72 -3.03 15.31 16.96
C ALA A 72 -3.72 14.11 17.62
N VAL A 73 -4.94 14.29 18.11
CA VAL A 73 -5.68 13.23 18.83
C VAL A 73 -6.30 12.25 17.83
N ARG A 74 -5.73 11.04 17.72
CA ARG A 74 -6.28 9.94 16.92
C ARG A 74 -7.42 9.27 17.67
N ILE A 75 -8.50 8.95 16.94
CA ILE A 75 -9.69 8.30 17.48
C ILE A 75 -9.94 6.96 16.79
N GLN A 76 -10.84 6.14 17.33
CA GLN A 76 -11.21 4.85 16.73
C GLN A 76 -12.24 5.04 15.60
N ARG A 77 -11.84 5.86 14.63
CA ARG A 77 -12.55 6.09 13.37
C ARG A 77 -11.61 5.80 12.22
N TRP A 78 -12.16 5.23 11.18
CA TRP A 78 -11.44 4.84 9.96
C TRP A 78 -12.10 5.50 8.76
N GLU A 79 -11.30 6.14 7.93
CA GLU A 79 -11.80 6.66 6.67
C GLU A 79 -11.62 5.63 5.54
N LEU A 80 -12.52 5.71 4.59
CA LEU A 80 -12.42 5.09 3.29
C LEU A 80 -12.59 6.20 2.25
N ALA A 81 -11.51 6.53 1.56
CA ALA A 81 -11.41 7.65 0.64
C ALA A 81 -10.97 7.19 -0.76
N PRO A 82 -11.19 7.99 -1.81
CA PRO A 82 -10.61 7.73 -3.12
C PRO A 82 -9.09 7.60 -3.03
N GLY A 83 -8.55 6.56 -3.68
CA GLY A 83 -7.11 6.36 -3.82
C GLY A 83 -6.61 6.84 -5.17
N GLU A 84 -5.75 6.05 -5.81
CA GLU A 84 -5.13 6.38 -7.09
C GLU A 84 -5.36 5.29 -8.12
N ALA A 85 -5.37 5.67 -9.40
CA ALA A 85 -5.32 4.74 -10.52
C ALA A 85 -3.91 4.76 -11.13
N SER A 86 -3.20 3.64 -11.00
CA SER A 86 -1.79 3.50 -11.37
C SER A 86 -1.62 2.46 -12.47
N ALA A 87 -0.68 2.69 -13.39
CA ALA A 87 -0.37 1.74 -14.45
C ALA A 87 0.28 0.47 -13.89
N VAL A 88 -0.12 -0.70 -14.40
CA VAL A 88 0.44 -1.99 -13.97
C VAL A 88 1.79 -2.26 -14.64
N ALA A 89 1.92 -2.03 -15.93
CA ALA A 89 3.10 -2.39 -16.73
C ALA A 89 4.46 -1.96 -16.14
N PRO A 90 4.61 -0.75 -15.53
CA PRO A 90 5.87 -0.35 -14.90
C PRO A 90 6.24 -1.16 -13.66
N LEU A 91 5.27 -1.87 -13.07
CA LEU A 91 5.44 -2.67 -11.85
C LEU A 91 5.81 -4.12 -12.15
N VAL A 92 5.70 -4.54 -13.42
CA VAL A 92 5.93 -5.93 -13.84
C VAL A 92 7.37 -6.11 -14.29
N GLU A 93 8.03 -7.12 -13.76
CA GLU A 93 9.36 -7.58 -14.18
C GLU A 93 9.31 -9.08 -14.45
N PHE A 94 10.01 -9.51 -15.53
CA PHE A 94 10.16 -10.92 -15.88
C PHE A 94 11.59 -11.35 -15.67
N ALA A 95 11.80 -12.49 -15.04
CA ALA A 95 13.13 -13.05 -14.75
C ALA A 95 13.20 -14.54 -15.12
N PRO A 96 14.39 -15.04 -15.50
CA PRO A 96 14.57 -16.46 -15.79
C PRO A 96 14.51 -17.29 -14.52
N VAL A 97 13.82 -18.45 -14.57
CA VAL A 97 13.84 -19.46 -13.52
C VAL A 97 14.89 -20.52 -13.87
N LYS A 98 15.63 -21.01 -12.88
CA LYS A 98 16.65 -22.07 -13.08
C LYS A 98 15.99 -23.35 -13.59
N GLY A 99 16.35 -23.76 -14.82
CA GLY A 99 15.74 -24.92 -15.48
C GLY A 99 14.38 -24.67 -16.12
N GLY A 100 13.92 -23.42 -16.12
CA GLY A 100 12.69 -22.98 -16.77
C GLY A 100 12.88 -22.63 -18.26
N GLU A 101 11.81 -22.13 -18.88
CA GLU A 101 11.83 -21.63 -20.26
C GLU A 101 12.54 -20.26 -20.33
N PRO A 102 13.05 -19.84 -21.51
CA PRO A 102 13.52 -18.47 -21.69
C PRO A 102 12.41 -17.46 -21.43
N VAL A 103 12.77 -16.32 -20.84
CA VAL A 103 11.83 -15.21 -20.66
C VAL A 103 11.29 -14.80 -22.05
N PRO A 104 9.96 -14.75 -22.25
CA PRO A 104 9.36 -14.43 -23.51
C PRO A 104 9.63 -12.97 -23.93
N THR A 105 9.41 -12.66 -25.21
CA THR A 105 9.44 -11.28 -25.68
C THR A 105 8.36 -10.48 -24.96
N ARG A 106 8.75 -9.36 -24.35
CA ARG A 106 7.83 -8.41 -23.74
C ARG A 106 7.35 -7.41 -24.80
N TYR A 107 6.05 -7.32 -24.97
CA TYR A 107 5.41 -6.35 -25.85
C TYR A 107 4.96 -5.15 -24.97
N ARG A 108 5.38 -3.95 -25.35
CA ARG A 108 4.94 -2.73 -24.66
C ARG A 108 3.84 -2.08 -25.47
N ALA A 109 2.62 -2.16 -24.94
CA ALA A 109 1.50 -1.43 -25.51
C ALA A 109 1.65 0.08 -25.25
N GLU A 110 1.12 0.91 -26.17
CA GLU A 110 1.06 2.37 -25.98
C GLU A 110 0.14 2.74 -24.80
N ASN A 111 -0.93 1.95 -24.58
CA ASN A 111 -1.92 2.13 -23.52
C ASN A 111 -1.97 0.89 -22.63
N GLY A 112 -1.17 0.86 -21.57
CA GLY A 112 -1.26 -0.22 -20.56
C GLY A 112 -2.50 -0.06 -19.67
N ILE A 113 -2.94 -1.18 -19.07
CA ILE A 113 -4.02 -1.16 -18.09
C ILE A 113 -3.59 -0.53 -16.76
N ASN A 114 -4.54 0.10 -16.09
CA ASN A 114 -4.35 0.64 -14.75
C ASN A 114 -5.16 -0.19 -13.75
N PHE A 115 -4.63 -0.37 -12.55
CA PHE A 115 -5.41 -0.78 -11.38
C PHE A 115 -5.78 0.42 -10.55
N VAL A 116 -6.76 0.28 -9.66
CA VAL A 116 -7.23 1.38 -8.81
C VAL A 116 -7.31 0.95 -7.36
N THR A 117 -6.92 1.86 -6.47
CA THR A 117 -6.95 1.69 -5.02
C THR A 117 -8.03 2.55 -4.37
N ALA A 118 -8.40 2.18 -3.15
CA ALA A 118 -9.06 3.07 -2.20
C ALA A 118 -8.09 3.28 -1.03
N PHE A 119 -8.08 4.47 -0.48
CA PHE A 119 -7.28 4.80 0.69
C PHE A 119 -8.06 4.52 1.96
N GLY A 120 -7.41 3.94 2.96
CA GLY A 120 -7.94 3.76 4.30
C GLY A 120 -6.98 4.28 5.36
N GLY A 121 -7.46 5.02 6.34
CA GLY A 121 -6.63 5.59 7.38
C GLY A 121 -7.34 5.83 8.70
N GLN A 122 -6.57 5.78 9.81
CA GLN A 122 -7.07 6.18 11.11
C GLN A 122 -7.20 7.70 11.18
N LEU A 123 -8.38 8.17 11.55
CA LEU A 123 -8.72 9.59 11.62
C LEU A 123 -8.33 10.23 12.95
N SER A 124 -7.94 11.50 12.89
CA SER A 124 -7.99 12.41 14.03
C SER A 124 -9.41 12.97 14.23
N VAL A 125 -9.60 13.67 15.33
CA VAL A 125 -10.88 14.40 15.56
C VAL A 125 -11.13 15.40 14.44
N LEU A 126 -10.10 16.12 14.01
CA LEU A 126 -10.21 17.11 12.93
C LEU A 126 -10.51 16.43 11.58
N ASP A 127 -9.77 15.35 11.25
CA ASP A 127 -9.98 14.60 10.01
C ASP A 127 -11.41 14.05 9.92
N THR A 128 -11.96 13.58 11.05
CA THR A 128 -13.35 13.10 11.11
C THR A 128 -14.36 14.21 10.77
N LEU A 129 -14.15 15.42 11.28
CA LEU A 129 -15.02 16.56 10.97
C LEU A 129 -14.92 16.97 9.49
N VAL A 130 -13.72 16.97 8.94
CA VAL A 130 -13.47 17.26 7.52
C VAL A 130 -14.03 16.15 6.61
N GLY A 131 -13.81 14.88 6.98
CA GLY A 131 -14.30 13.73 6.22
C GLY A 131 -15.83 13.69 6.10
N TRP A 132 -16.55 14.17 7.09
CA TRP A 132 -18.03 14.28 7.00
C TRP A 132 -18.51 15.36 6.01
N LEU A 133 -17.65 16.29 5.62
CA LEU A 133 -17.98 17.32 4.62
C LEU A 133 -17.68 16.85 3.19
N ASP A 134 -16.88 15.80 3.01
CA ASP A 134 -16.58 15.23 1.70
C ASP A 134 -17.56 14.09 1.38
N PRO A 135 -18.39 14.22 0.33
CA PRO A 135 -19.39 13.21 -0.02
C PRO A 135 -18.79 11.88 -0.49
N HIS A 136 -17.50 11.86 -0.83
CA HIS A 136 -16.80 10.67 -1.33
C HIS A 136 -15.96 9.96 -0.26
N VAL A 137 -15.90 10.53 0.95
CA VAL A 137 -15.22 9.92 2.10
C VAL A 137 -16.26 9.27 3.02
N VAL A 138 -16.07 7.99 3.30
CA VAL A 138 -16.91 7.27 4.27
C VAL A 138 -16.14 7.11 5.57
N VAL A 139 -16.77 7.49 6.68
CA VAL A 139 -16.18 7.39 8.02
C VAL A 139 -16.87 6.27 8.78
N HIS A 140 -16.11 5.23 9.11
CA HIS A 140 -16.56 4.07 9.88
C HIS A 140 -16.02 4.08 11.31
N THR A 141 -16.69 3.39 12.23
CA THR A 141 -16.05 2.93 13.45
C THR A 141 -15.10 1.77 13.14
N TYR A 142 -14.13 1.49 14.01
CA TYR A 142 -13.25 0.33 13.85
C TYR A 142 -14.05 -0.98 13.76
N LYS A 143 -15.10 -1.13 14.58
CA LYS A 143 -15.95 -2.33 14.56
C LYS A 143 -16.72 -2.50 13.26
N GLU A 144 -17.19 -1.42 12.66
CA GLU A 144 -17.88 -1.46 11.34
C GLU A 144 -16.92 -1.82 10.22
N HIS A 145 -15.66 -1.40 10.29
CA HIS A 145 -14.68 -1.60 9.23
C HIS A 145 -13.90 -2.91 9.35
N PHE A 146 -13.43 -3.23 10.56
CA PHE A 146 -12.56 -4.38 10.83
C PHE A 146 -13.29 -5.58 11.47
N GLY A 147 -14.55 -5.41 11.93
CA GLY A 147 -15.24 -6.43 12.70
C GLY A 147 -14.52 -6.68 14.02
N ASP A 148 -14.11 -7.92 14.24
CA ASP A 148 -13.37 -8.36 15.44
C ASP A 148 -11.84 -8.37 15.23
N GLN A 149 -11.36 -8.04 14.00
CA GLN A 149 -9.93 -7.94 13.69
C GLN A 149 -9.35 -6.60 14.17
N THR A 150 -8.03 -6.59 14.43
CA THR A 150 -7.31 -5.34 14.62
C THR A 150 -6.93 -4.71 13.27
N PRO A 151 -6.70 -3.39 13.19
CA PRO A 151 -6.19 -2.76 11.96
C PRO A 151 -4.88 -3.38 11.47
N THR A 152 -4.03 -3.85 12.39
CA THR A 152 -2.77 -4.52 12.07
C THR A 152 -3.01 -5.86 11.40
N ASP A 153 -3.90 -6.69 11.96
CA ASP A 153 -4.22 -8.01 11.40
C ASP A 153 -4.89 -7.88 10.03
N SER A 154 -5.86 -6.98 9.89
CA SER A 154 -6.50 -6.68 8.62
C SER A 154 -5.49 -6.22 7.55
N ARG A 155 -4.49 -5.42 7.95
CA ARG A 155 -3.42 -4.99 7.05
C ARG A 155 -2.54 -6.17 6.62
N ARG A 156 -2.14 -7.05 7.55
CA ARG A 156 -1.35 -8.25 7.27
C ARG A 156 -2.08 -9.16 6.28
N LEU A 157 -3.35 -9.48 6.56
CA LEU A 157 -4.19 -10.27 5.66
C LEU A 157 -4.37 -9.61 4.29
N GLY A 158 -4.49 -8.28 4.25
CA GLY A 158 -4.55 -7.52 3.00
C GLY A 158 -3.30 -7.70 2.14
N PHE A 159 -2.10 -7.65 2.73
CA PHE A 159 -0.86 -7.90 2.00
C PHE A 159 -0.76 -9.35 1.51
N GLN A 160 -1.12 -10.33 2.34
CA GLN A 160 -1.13 -11.73 1.92
C GLN A 160 -2.13 -11.98 0.78
N ALA A 161 -3.31 -11.37 0.85
CA ALA A 161 -4.29 -11.44 -0.22
C ALA A 161 -3.78 -10.79 -1.53
N MET A 162 -2.94 -9.76 -1.45
CA MET A 162 -2.27 -9.17 -2.61
C MET A 162 -1.25 -10.15 -3.22
N VAL A 163 -0.46 -10.85 -2.39
CA VAL A 163 0.47 -11.89 -2.86
C VAL A 163 -0.31 -12.99 -3.58
N GLY A 164 -1.39 -13.50 -2.98
CA GLY A 164 -2.26 -14.49 -3.61
C GLY A 164 -2.85 -14.02 -4.94
N ALA A 165 -3.30 -12.76 -5.01
CA ALA A 165 -3.87 -12.19 -6.23
C ALA A 165 -2.85 -12.13 -7.39
N LYS A 166 -1.58 -11.83 -7.11
CA LYS A 166 -0.49 -11.88 -8.09
C LYS A 166 -0.28 -13.31 -8.61
N GLN A 167 -0.17 -14.28 -7.69
CA GLN A 167 0.01 -15.69 -8.04
C GLN A 167 -1.13 -16.23 -8.93
N ILE A 168 -2.37 -15.90 -8.61
CA ILE A 168 -3.52 -16.31 -9.42
C ILE A 168 -3.55 -15.57 -10.76
N ALA A 169 -3.18 -14.28 -10.80
CA ALA A 169 -3.08 -13.52 -12.04
C ALA A 169 -2.04 -14.12 -13.01
N ASP A 170 -0.87 -14.50 -12.48
CA ASP A 170 0.19 -15.19 -13.24
C ASP A 170 -0.34 -16.51 -13.81
N TYR A 171 -0.97 -17.33 -12.96
CA TYR A 171 -1.55 -18.61 -13.36
C TYR A 171 -2.59 -18.44 -14.48
N VAL A 172 -3.56 -17.56 -14.30
CA VAL A 172 -4.65 -17.35 -15.25
C VAL A 172 -4.12 -16.80 -16.59
N ALA A 173 -3.21 -15.82 -16.53
CA ALA A 173 -2.64 -15.23 -17.73
C ALA A 173 -1.79 -16.25 -18.51
N MET A 174 -0.87 -16.93 -17.85
CA MET A 174 0.02 -17.90 -18.52
C MET A 174 -0.72 -19.13 -19.02
N LYS A 175 -1.68 -19.65 -18.24
CA LYS A 175 -2.53 -20.76 -18.67
C LYS A 175 -3.32 -20.42 -19.93
N ARG A 176 -3.84 -19.19 -20.01
CA ARG A 176 -4.55 -18.70 -21.19
C ARG A 176 -3.66 -18.61 -22.43
N LEU A 177 -2.38 -18.31 -22.24
CA LEU A 177 -1.39 -18.30 -23.32
C LEU A 177 -0.86 -19.70 -23.70
N GLY A 178 -1.37 -20.75 -23.02
CA GLY A 178 -0.95 -22.14 -23.29
C GLY A 178 0.45 -22.47 -22.75
N LEU A 179 0.95 -21.70 -21.79
CA LEU A 179 2.21 -21.98 -21.12
C LEU A 179 2.05 -23.08 -20.06
N ASP A 180 3.16 -23.78 -19.74
CA ASP A 180 3.16 -24.83 -18.70
C ASP A 180 3.17 -24.19 -17.31
N VAL A 181 1.99 -24.09 -16.72
CA VAL A 181 1.77 -23.55 -15.38
C VAL A 181 0.91 -24.46 -14.53
N ALA A 182 1.18 -24.53 -13.25
CA ALA A 182 0.40 -25.29 -12.30
C ALA A 182 0.25 -24.52 -10.98
N LEU A 183 -0.93 -24.59 -10.38
CA LEU A 183 -1.13 -24.20 -8.99
C LEU A 183 -0.74 -25.37 -8.09
N VAL A 184 0.06 -25.10 -7.10
CA VAL A 184 0.50 -26.04 -6.06
C VAL A 184 0.11 -25.50 -4.69
N GLU A 185 0.03 -26.36 -3.70
CA GLU A 185 -0.14 -25.94 -2.31
C GLU A 185 0.98 -24.96 -1.94
N GLY A 186 0.59 -23.88 -1.28
CA GLY A 186 1.51 -22.87 -0.81
C GLY A 186 1.78 -22.95 0.67
N LYS A 187 2.28 -21.85 1.22
CA LYS A 187 2.69 -21.72 2.62
C LYS A 187 1.50 -21.90 3.57
N ILE A 188 1.81 -22.33 4.79
CA ILE A 188 0.82 -22.47 5.88
C ILE A 188 0.72 -21.16 6.63
N LEU A 189 -0.25 -20.34 6.28
CA LEU A 189 -0.45 -19.03 6.87
C LEU A 189 -1.49 -19.07 7.99
N VAL A 190 -1.25 -18.36 9.09
CA VAL A 190 -2.24 -18.17 10.17
C VAL A 190 -3.23 -17.09 9.74
N GLU A 191 -4.46 -17.46 9.37
CA GLU A 191 -5.50 -16.54 8.93
C GLU A 191 -6.37 -16.05 10.10
N GLU A 192 -6.74 -16.98 10.99
CA GLU A 192 -7.59 -16.68 12.15
C GLU A 192 -7.13 -17.49 13.36
N LEU A 193 -7.27 -16.92 14.55
CA LEU A 193 -6.94 -17.58 15.81
C LEU A 193 -8.22 -18.09 16.50
N VAL A 194 -8.23 -19.37 16.86
CA VAL A 194 -9.36 -20.00 17.55
C VAL A 194 -9.11 -19.92 19.04
N CYS A 195 -9.77 -18.95 19.71
CA CYS A 195 -9.62 -18.72 21.14
C CYS A 195 -10.73 -19.35 21.99
N ASP A 196 -11.87 -19.68 21.40
CA ASP A 196 -12.96 -20.36 22.11
C ASP A 196 -12.57 -21.79 22.49
N GLY A 197 -12.68 -22.12 23.77
CA GLY A 197 -12.24 -23.42 24.30
C GLY A 197 -10.72 -23.62 24.33
N ALA A 198 -9.93 -22.56 24.12
CA ALA A 198 -8.48 -22.63 24.14
C ALA A 198 -7.91 -22.98 25.53
N PRO A 199 -6.75 -23.68 25.59
CA PRO A 199 -6.05 -23.93 26.85
C PRO A 199 -5.66 -22.62 27.56
N THR A 200 -5.56 -22.66 28.88
CA THR A 200 -5.16 -21.50 29.68
C THR A 200 -3.67 -21.15 29.54
N THR A 201 -2.87 -22.07 29.03
CA THR A 201 -1.42 -21.89 28.79
C THR A 201 -1.06 -22.49 27.42
N GLN A 202 -0.12 -21.84 26.73
CA GLN A 202 0.38 -22.31 25.44
C GLN A 202 -0.74 -22.48 24.37
N ALA A 203 -1.75 -21.63 24.42
CA ALA A 203 -2.79 -21.58 23.42
C ALA A 203 -2.27 -20.93 22.14
N ALA A 204 -2.70 -21.41 20.98
CA ALA A 204 -2.34 -20.78 19.72
C ALA A 204 -2.71 -19.29 19.68
N CYS A 205 -3.86 -18.92 20.25
CA CYS A 205 -4.32 -17.53 20.29
C CYS A 205 -3.47 -16.60 21.19
N THR A 206 -2.55 -17.13 22.02
CA THR A 206 -1.59 -16.32 22.79
C THR A 206 -0.17 -16.42 22.27
N GLU A 207 0.14 -17.48 21.56
CA GLU A 207 1.49 -17.79 21.07
C GLU A 207 1.69 -17.49 19.58
N LEU A 208 0.63 -17.37 18.81
CA LEU A 208 0.68 -17.06 17.39
C LEU A 208 0.04 -15.71 17.10
N ALA A 209 0.41 -15.13 15.96
CA ALA A 209 -0.21 -13.94 15.42
C ALA A 209 -0.76 -14.19 14.00
N ILE A 210 -1.83 -13.46 13.65
CA ILE A 210 -2.38 -13.48 12.30
C ILE A 210 -1.32 -13.00 11.31
N GLY A 211 -1.21 -13.69 10.17
CA GLY A 211 -0.24 -13.42 9.11
C GLY A 211 1.11 -14.13 9.28
N GLU A 212 1.34 -14.86 10.36
CA GLU A 212 2.55 -15.69 10.54
C GLU A 212 2.50 -16.96 9.70
N THR A 213 3.67 -17.43 9.30
CA THR A 213 3.82 -18.64 8.48
C THR A 213 4.40 -19.78 9.32
N ILE A 214 3.74 -20.96 9.29
CA ILE A 214 4.22 -22.17 9.94
C ILE A 214 5.15 -22.93 8.97
N VAL A 215 6.41 -23.13 9.37
CA VAL A 215 7.44 -23.77 8.55
C VAL A 215 7.99 -25.06 9.17
N GLY A 216 7.55 -25.40 10.39
CA GLY A 216 8.01 -26.63 11.06
C GLY A 216 7.05 -27.13 12.13
N PHE A 217 7.05 -28.42 12.36
CA PHE A 217 6.23 -29.13 13.37
C PHE A 217 7.09 -30.16 14.07
N ASN A 218 7.30 -30.03 15.39
CA ASN A 218 8.15 -30.92 16.21
C ASN A 218 9.55 -31.17 15.61
N GLY A 219 10.17 -30.12 15.03
CA GLY A 219 11.50 -30.19 14.41
C GLY A 219 11.49 -30.78 12.99
N VAL A 220 10.35 -31.15 12.45
CA VAL A 220 10.20 -31.58 11.05
C VAL A 220 9.77 -30.37 10.22
N LYS A 221 10.46 -30.08 9.11
CA LYS A 221 10.07 -29.04 8.16
C LYS A 221 8.70 -29.39 7.55
N VAL A 222 7.79 -28.42 7.48
CA VAL A 222 6.51 -28.53 6.79
C VAL A 222 6.34 -27.32 5.88
N GLU A 223 5.92 -27.54 4.64
CA GLU A 223 5.75 -26.50 3.63
C GLU A 223 4.30 -26.33 3.22
N THR A 224 3.48 -27.39 3.42
CA THR A 224 2.10 -27.42 2.95
C THR A 224 1.13 -27.86 4.06
N LEU A 225 -0.15 -27.51 3.89
CA LEU A 225 -1.21 -27.94 4.79
C LEU A 225 -1.35 -29.47 4.84
N THR A 226 -1.15 -30.14 3.71
CA THR A 226 -1.15 -31.59 3.62
C THR A 226 -0.04 -32.21 4.49
N GLU A 227 1.16 -31.66 4.48
CA GLU A 227 2.27 -32.12 5.34
C GLU A 227 1.99 -31.85 6.82
N LEU A 228 1.49 -30.64 7.16
CA LEU A 228 1.11 -30.33 8.54
C LEU A 228 0.02 -31.27 9.06
N ALA A 229 -1.01 -31.55 8.26
CA ALA A 229 -2.09 -32.47 8.61
C ALA A 229 -1.56 -33.91 8.82
N ALA A 230 -0.58 -34.33 8.02
CA ALA A 230 0.08 -35.62 8.20
C ALA A 230 0.80 -35.72 9.55
N GLN A 231 1.50 -34.67 9.99
CA GLN A 231 2.15 -34.60 11.30
C GLN A 231 1.14 -34.60 12.47
N MET A 232 -0.03 -34.04 12.27
CA MET A 232 -1.10 -33.98 13.27
C MET A 232 -1.84 -35.32 13.47
N LYS A 233 -1.68 -36.25 12.53
CA LYS A 233 -2.43 -37.52 12.53
C LYS A 233 -2.12 -38.34 13.77
N GLY A 234 -3.18 -38.72 14.51
CA GLY A 234 -3.09 -39.58 15.70
C GLY A 234 -2.75 -38.82 16.99
N LEU A 235 -2.57 -37.51 16.96
CA LEU A 235 -2.39 -36.73 18.15
C LEU A 235 -3.69 -36.44 18.87
N SER A 236 -3.63 -36.26 20.18
CA SER A 236 -4.79 -36.00 21.06
C SER A 236 -4.79 -34.55 21.56
N ALA A 237 -5.98 -34.04 21.87
CA ALA A 237 -6.09 -32.75 22.57
C ALA A 237 -5.33 -32.80 23.92
N GLY A 238 -4.68 -31.71 24.27
CA GLY A 238 -3.79 -31.64 25.44
C GLY A 238 -2.33 -31.96 25.13
N THR A 239 -2.02 -32.58 23.97
CA THR A 239 -0.64 -32.82 23.53
C THR A 239 0.05 -31.47 23.27
N ARG A 240 1.30 -31.34 23.73
CA ARG A 240 2.16 -30.18 23.42
C ARG A 240 2.99 -30.46 22.18
N VAL A 241 3.00 -29.52 21.27
CA VAL A 241 3.77 -29.58 20.00
C VAL A 241 4.61 -28.33 19.89
N THR A 242 5.74 -28.40 19.20
CA THR A 242 6.57 -27.25 18.89
C THR A 242 6.34 -26.85 17.43
N LEU A 243 5.93 -25.62 17.19
CA LEU A 243 5.84 -25.05 15.85
C LEU A 243 7.07 -24.19 15.59
N SER A 244 7.67 -24.30 14.41
CA SER A 244 8.64 -23.34 13.90
C SER A 244 7.86 -22.32 13.08
N VAL A 245 7.93 -21.04 13.45
CA VAL A 245 7.10 -19.97 12.96
C VAL A 245 7.97 -18.86 12.39
N LEU A 246 7.67 -18.42 11.17
CA LEU A 246 8.25 -17.21 10.61
C LEU A 246 7.32 -16.03 10.89
N PRO A 247 7.84 -14.93 11.49
CA PRO A 247 7.09 -13.69 11.65
C PRO A 247 6.63 -13.12 10.32
N TYR A 248 5.49 -12.42 10.32
CA TYR A 248 4.91 -11.82 9.13
C TYR A 248 5.88 -10.95 8.31
N GLU A 249 6.71 -10.14 8.98
CA GLU A 249 7.61 -9.20 8.32
C GLU A 249 8.81 -9.86 7.63
N SER A 250 9.04 -11.14 7.89
CA SER A 250 10.18 -11.92 7.38
C SER A 250 9.85 -12.84 6.22
N ASP A 251 8.60 -12.82 5.73
CA ASP A 251 8.16 -13.75 4.68
C ASP A 251 8.88 -13.55 3.33
N GLU A 252 9.49 -12.37 3.11
CA GLU A 252 10.32 -12.06 1.94
C GLU A 252 11.83 -12.04 2.24
N ASP A 253 12.24 -12.21 3.52
CA ASP A 253 13.63 -12.17 3.96
C ASP A 253 14.11 -13.58 4.37
N GLU A 254 14.80 -14.28 3.46
CA GLU A 254 15.37 -15.60 3.70
C GLU A 254 16.42 -15.64 4.84
N SER A 255 16.84 -14.49 5.36
CA SER A 255 17.80 -14.40 6.47
C SER A 255 17.16 -14.54 7.85
N VAL A 256 15.83 -14.51 7.96
CA VAL A 256 15.13 -14.62 9.24
C VAL A 256 14.96 -16.07 9.65
N GLU A 257 15.54 -16.40 10.80
CA GLU A 257 15.42 -17.75 11.37
C GLU A 257 14.03 -17.92 12.02
N PRO A 258 13.39 -19.10 11.81
CA PRO A 258 12.09 -19.39 12.44
C PRO A 258 12.18 -19.44 13.97
N GLU A 259 11.18 -18.90 14.63
CA GLU A 259 11.02 -18.99 16.09
C GLU A 259 10.29 -20.29 16.46
N ASN A 260 10.77 -20.97 17.48
CA ASN A 260 10.11 -22.16 18.01
C ASN A 260 9.14 -21.78 19.14
N ARG A 261 7.87 -22.12 18.95
CA ARG A 261 6.79 -21.85 19.91
C ARG A 261 6.08 -23.14 20.31
N THR A 262 5.85 -23.33 21.60
CA THR A 262 5.16 -24.53 22.11
C THR A 262 3.67 -24.25 22.22
N ILE A 263 2.88 -25.07 21.53
CA ILE A 263 1.43 -24.97 21.48
C ILE A 263 0.80 -26.22 22.09
N GLN A 264 -0.23 -26.06 22.90
CA GLN A 264 -1.04 -27.18 23.38
C GLN A 264 -2.23 -27.38 22.44
N LEU A 265 -2.35 -28.58 21.85
CA LEU A 265 -3.44 -28.94 20.97
C LEU A 265 -4.77 -28.92 21.71
N MET A 266 -5.83 -28.52 21.03
CA MET A 266 -7.18 -28.40 21.58
C MET A 266 -8.21 -29.16 20.74
N LYS A 267 -9.41 -29.33 21.28
CA LYS A 267 -10.55 -29.79 20.49
C LYS A 267 -11.12 -28.64 19.69
N SER A 268 -11.59 -28.92 18.49
CA SER A 268 -12.32 -27.92 17.71
C SER A 268 -13.62 -27.53 18.44
N PRO A 269 -13.94 -26.23 18.55
CA PRO A 269 -15.23 -25.79 19.08
C PRO A 269 -16.42 -26.35 18.30
N ASP A 270 -16.27 -26.49 16.97
CA ASP A 270 -17.33 -26.94 16.07
C ASP A 270 -17.47 -28.47 16.01
N ASP A 271 -16.38 -29.21 16.29
CA ASP A 271 -16.35 -30.68 16.29
C ASP A 271 -15.44 -31.19 17.42
N PRO A 272 -16.01 -31.64 18.56
CA PRO A 272 -15.22 -32.14 19.70
C PRO A 272 -14.40 -33.42 19.41
N ASN A 273 -14.63 -34.10 18.28
CA ASN A 273 -13.83 -35.25 17.88
C ASN A 273 -12.59 -34.85 17.06
N ARG A 274 -12.56 -33.62 16.56
CA ARG A 274 -11.44 -33.06 15.79
C ARG A 274 -10.46 -32.38 16.70
N VAL A 275 -9.17 -32.73 16.58
CA VAL A 275 -8.07 -32.07 17.25
C VAL A 275 -7.48 -31.02 16.31
N ILE A 276 -7.28 -29.81 16.84
CA ILE A 276 -6.71 -28.69 16.11
C ILE A 276 -5.55 -28.07 16.87
N ILE A 277 -4.71 -27.30 16.18
CA ILE A 277 -3.64 -26.51 16.77
C ILE A 277 -4.23 -25.29 17.49
N GLY A 278 -5.32 -24.72 16.96
CA GLY A 278 -6.00 -23.55 17.49
C GLY A 278 -5.86 -22.31 16.58
N PHE A 279 -5.65 -22.54 15.29
CA PHE A 279 -5.75 -21.52 14.26
C PHE A 279 -6.45 -22.06 13.01
N VAL A 280 -7.00 -21.18 12.20
CA VAL A 280 -7.49 -21.46 10.86
C VAL A 280 -6.38 -21.13 9.88
N PRO A 281 -5.90 -22.10 9.09
CA PRO A 281 -4.90 -21.84 8.07
C PRO A 281 -5.56 -21.22 6.82
N SER A 282 -4.87 -20.26 6.19
CA SER A 282 -5.23 -19.81 4.87
C SER A 282 -4.85 -20.86 3.83
N ASP A 283 -5.74 -21.10 2.88
CA ASP A 283 -5.44 -21.94 1.69
C ASP A 283 -4.62 -21.09 0.69
N THR A 284 -3.34 -20.89 1.01
CA THR A 284 -2.43 -20.19 0.12
C THR A 284 -2.04 -21.11 -1.04
N ARG A 285 -1.95 -20.52 -2.23
CA ARG A 285 -1.52 -21.20 -3.43
C ARG A 285 -0.31 -20.50 -4.02
N THR A 286 0.63 -21.28 -4.53
CA THR A 286 1.79 -20.79 -5.27
C THR A 286 1.73 -21.29 -6.69
N VAL A 287 2.10 -20.45 -7.63
CA VAL A 287 2.16 -20.82 -9.04
C VAL A 287 3.54 -21.35 -9.40
N ARG A 288 3.59 -22.53 -10.00
CA ARG A 288 4.78 -23.01 -10.70
C ARG A 288 4.74 -22.46 -12.11
N VAL A 289 5.71 -21.61 -12.45
CA VAL A 289 5.78 -20.87 -13.71
C VAL A 289 6.98 -21.26 -14.54
N PRO A 290 6.95 -21.13 -15.87
CA PRO A 290 8.11 -21.39 -16.72
C PRO A 290 9.19 -20.32 -16.61
N PHE A 291 8.84 -19.08 -16.24
CA PHE A 291 9.71 -17.95 -15.93
C PHE A 291 9.08 -17.12 -14.82
N ASP A 292 9.89 -16.43 -14.03
CA ASP A 292 9.42 -15.65 -12.88
C ASP A 292 8.74 -14.33 -13.33
N VAL A 293 7.68 -13.97 -12.63
CA VAL A 293 6.94 -12.71 -12.81
C VAL A 293 6.86 -12.02 -11.46
N GLN A 294 7.44 -10.84 -11.38
CA GLN A 294 7.39 -10.01 -10.19
C GLN A 294 6.54 -8.78 -10.46
N ILE A 295 5.52 -8.58 -9.64
CA ILE A 295 4.66 -7.37 -9.67
C ILE A 295 4.89 -6.59 -8.38
N SER A 296 5.62 -5.49 -8.47
CA SER A 296 5.96 -4.65 -7.31
C SER A 296 4.79 -3.76 -6.91
N THR A 297 4.16 -4.06 -5.77
CA THR A 297 3.02 -3.30 -5.24
C THR A 297 3.30 -2.73 -3.85
N ALA A 298 4.52 -2.25 -3.61
CA ALA A 298 4.98 -1.76 -2.30
C ALA A 298 3.90 -1.00 -1.52
N GLY A 299 3.53 -1.51 -0.33
CA GLY A 299 2.58 -0.87 0.58
C GLY A 299 1.09 -0.98 0.20
N ILE A 300 0.73 -1.65 -0.91
CA ILE A 300 -0.65 -1.84 -1.36
C ILE A 300 -1.13 -3.25 -0.97
N GLY A 301 -2.22 -3.33 -0.22
CA GLY A 301 -2.86 -4.58 0.18
C GLY A 301 -4.20 -4.82 -0.49
N GLY A 302 -4.70 -6.04 -0.37
CA GLY A 302 -6.00 -6.47 -0.89
C GLY A 302 -5.95 -7.07 -2.29
N PRO A 303 -6.82 -8.06 -2.61
CA PRO A 303 -6.75 -8.84 -3.85
C PRO A 303 -7.42 -8.17 -5.05
N SER A 304 -7.97 -6.96 -4.91
CA SER A 304 -8.86 -6.33 -5.89
C SER A 304 -8.19 -5.84 -7.17
N ALA A 305 -6.86 -5.98 -7.29
CA ALA A 305 -6.09 -5.66 -8.50
C ALA A 305 -5.88 -6.89 -9.42
N GLY A 306 -6.33 -8.09 -9.03
CA GLY A 306 -6.07 -9.34 -9.73
C GLY A 306 -6.49 -9.32 -11.20
N LEU A 307 -7.68 -8.78 -11.52
CA LEU A 307 -8.12 -8.63 -12.91
C LEU A 307 -7.16 -7.72 -13.70
N ALA A 308 -6.75 -6.58 -13.13
CA ALA A 308 -5.84 -5.66 -13.81
C ALA A 308 -4.46 -6.30 -14.06
N PHE A 309 -3.94 -7.05 -13.09
CA PHE A 309 -2.70 -7.80 -13.25
C PHE A 309 -2.78 -8.84 -14.36
N THR A 310 -3.84 -9.65 -14.35
CA THR A 310 -4.09 -10.66 -15.41
C THR A 310 -4.12 -10.03 -16.80
N LEU A 311 -4.87 -8.94 -16.96
CA LEU A 311 -4.98 -8.24 -18.25
C LEU A 311 -3.66 -7.58 -18.66
N SER A 312 -2.86 -7.05 -17.71
CA SER A 312 -1.54 -6.50 -18.01
C SER A 312 -0.58 -7.57 -18.50
N LEU A 313 -0.56 -8.73 -17.84
CA LEU A 313 0.30 -9.84 -18.27
C LEU A 313 -0.09 -10.36 -19.65
N LEU A 314 -1.38 -10.45 -19.95
CA LEU A 314 -1.85 -10.82 -21.29
C LEU A 314 -1.41 -9.80 -22.34
N ASP A 315 -1.50 -8.50 -22.05
CA ASP A 315 -1.10 -7.42 -22.95
C ASP A 315 0.43 -7.42 -23.19
N GLU A 316 1.21 -7.64 -22.14
CA GLU A 316 2.68 -7.63 -22.21
C GLU A 316 3.29 -8.90 -22.83
N LEU A 317 2.58 -10.02 -22.76
CA LEU A 317 3.04 -11.31 -23.30
C LEU A 317 2.48 -11.61 -24.70
N THR A 318 1.64 -10.73 -25.25
CA THR A 318 1.09 -10.88 -26.61
C THR A 318 1.33 -9.62 -27.44
N PRO A 319 1.57 -9.75 -28.75
CA PRO A 319 1.71 -8.59 -29.63
C PRO A 319 0.37 -7.86 -29.80
N GLY A 320 0.44 -6.56 -30.09
CA GLY A 320 -0.73 -5.74 -30.36
C GLY A 320 -1.06 -4.77 -29.22
N ASN A 321 -2.22 -4.14 -29.31
CA ASN A 321 -2.75 -3.20 -28.30
C ASN A 321 -4.07 -3.78 -27.75
N LEU A 322 -3.99 -4.54 -26.66
CA LEU A 322 -5.15 -5.20 -26.06
C LEU A 322 -6.15 -4.20 -25.47
N MET A 323 -5.67 -3.07 -24.92
CA MET A 323 -6.51 -2.12 -24.19
C MET A 323 -7.35 -1.22 -25.10
N GLY A 324 -6.93 -1.01 -26.37
CA GLY A 324 -7.63 -0.13 -27.30
C GLY A 324 -7.45 1.33 -26.97
N ARG A 325 -8.54 2.09 -26.87
CA ARG A 325 -8.51 3.56 -26.78
C ARG A 325 -8.64 4.06 -25.35
N GLY A 326 -7.98 5.20 -25.09
CA GLY A 326 -8.09 5.93 -23.83
C GLY A 326 -7.46 5.19 -22.67
N ARG A 327 -7.70 5.70 -21.46
CA ARG A 327 -7.17 5.09 -20.25
C ARG A 327 -8.14 4.04 -19.72
N VAL A 328 -7.75 2.79 -19.78
CA VAL A 328 -8.49 1.65 -19.25
C VAL A 328 -8.05 1.38 -17.81
N VAL A 329 -9.03 1.23 -16.94
CA VAL A 329 -8.83 0.86 -15.54
C VAL A 329 -9.63 -0.40 -15.24
N ALA A 330 -9.08 -1.34 -14.48
CA ALA A 330 -9.80 -2.50 -14.01
C ALA A 330 -9.66 -2.71 -12.51
N THR A 331 -10.70 -3.27 -11.92
CA THR A 331 -10.71 -3.77 -10.54
C THR A 331 -11.50 -5.06 -10.48
N GLY A 332 -11.13 -5.94 -9.57
CA GLY A 332 -11.74 -7.25 -9.37
C GLY A 332 -10.73 -8.22 -8.80
N THR A 333 -11.16 -9.10 -7.91
CA THR A 333 -10.37 -10.28 -7.57
C THR A 333 -10.37 -11.22 -8.77
N ILE A 334 -9.38 -12.07 -8.88
CA ILE A 334 -9.32 -13.09 -9.92
C ILE A 334 -9.25 -14.47 -9.29
N ASN A 335 -10.05 -15.40 -9.78
CA ASN A 335 -10.07 -16.78 -9.36
C ASN A 335 -9.35 -17.68 -10.39
N GLU A 336 -9.00 -18.89 -10.00
CA GLU A 336 -8.26 -19.88 -10.81
C GLU A 336 -8.94 -20.25 -12.14
N ASP A 337 -10.26 -20.15 -12.17
CA ASP A 337 -11.09 -20.41 -13.36
C ASP A 337 -11.22 -19.18 -14.28
N GLY A 338 -10.61 -18.05 -13.90
CA GLY A 338 -10.70 -16.79 -14.61
C GLY A 338 -11.96 -15.98 -14.28
N SER A 339 -12.75 -16.38 -13.31
CA SER A 339 -13.89 -15.60 -12.83
C SER A 339 -13.43 -14.38 -12.02
N VAL A 340 -14.22 -13.30 -12.11
CA VAL A 340 -13.93 -12.01 -11.48
C VAL A 340 -14.82 -11.83 -10.27
N GLY A 341 -14.23 -11.78 -9.09
CA GLY A 341 -14.94 -11.63 -7.83
C GLY A 341 -15.14 -10.17 -7.39
N ALA A 342 -16.14 -9.96 -6.55
CA ALA A 342 -16.53 -8.65 -6.03
C ALA A 342 -15.44 -7.98 -5.18
N ILE A 343 -15.52 -6.65 -5.07
CA ILE A 343 -14.55 -5.83 -4.34
C ILE A 343 -15.26 -4.83 -3.44
N GLY A 344 -14.55 -4.27 -2.47
CA GLY A 344 -15.00 -3.15 -1.67
C GLY A 344 -14.65 -1.78 -2.26
N ALA A 345 -15.28 -0.75 -1.69
CA ALA A 345 -14.97 0.66 -1.98
C ALA A 345 -15.16 1.05 -3.45
N LEU A 346 -16.16 0.49 -4.15
CA LEU A 346 -16.35 0.73 -5.58
C LEU A 346 -16.62 2.20 -5.89
N GLU A 347 -17.35 2.92 -5.04
CA GLU A 347 -17.62 4.35 -5.20
C GLU A 347 -16.32 5.17 -5.17
N GLN A 348 -15.48 4.96 -4.14
CA GLN A 348 -14.19 5.65 -3.98
C GLN A 348 -13.25 5.35 -5.16
N LYS A 349 -13.23 4.10 -5.60
CA LYS A 349 -12.48 3.69 -6.78
C LYS A 349 -12.98 4.38 -8.06
N ALA A 350 -14.29 4.55 -8.21
CA ALA A 350 -14.87 5.25 -9.36
C ALA A 350 -14.48 6.73 -9.40
N VAL A 351 -14.40 7.40 -8.24
CA VAL A 351 -13.87 8.75 -8.12
C VAL A 351 -12.40 8.79 -8.56
N ALA A 352 -11.58 7.90 -8.01
CA ALA A 352 -10.15 7.83 -8.35
C ALA A 352 -9.91 7.57 -9.85
N VAL A 353 -10.74 6.75 -10.48
CA VAL A 353 -10.69 6.51 -11.94
C VAL A 353 -11.02 7.77 -12.72
N LYS A 354 -12.06 8.50 -12.32
CA LYS A 354 -12.43 9.77 -12.93
C LYS A 354 -11.33 10.81 -12.82
N ASP A 355 -10.77 10.98 -11.62
CA ASP A 355 -9.73 11.97 -11.32
C ASP A 355 -8.43 11.66 -12.08
N ALA A 356 -8.14 10.37 -12.32
CA ALA A 356 -7.04 9.93 -13.15
C ALA A 356 -7.30 10.07 -14.66
N GLY A 357 -8.48 10.52 -15.08
CA GLY A 357 -8.87 10.63 -16.50
C GLY A 357 -9.15 9.27 -17.15
N GLY A 358 -9.60 8.27 -16.39
CA GLY A 358 -10.05 6.99 -16.92
C GLY A 358 -11.25 7.16 -17.83
N THR A 359 -11.28 6.39 -18.93
CA THR A 359 -12.38 6.43 -19.92
C THR A 359 -13.23 5.16 -19.89
N LEU A 360 -12.61 4.02 -19.59
CA LEU A 360 -13.26 2.73 -19.41
C LEU A 360 -12.88 2.14 -18.05
N PHE A 361 -13.86 1.76 -17.27
CA PHE A 361 -13.66 1.14 -15.96
C PHE A 361 -14.34 -0.24 -15.93
N LEU A 362 -13.53 -1.29 -15.92
CA LEU A 362 -14.00 -2.68 -15.79
C LEU A 362 -14.16 -3.02 -14.32
N VAL A 363 -15.36 -3.45 -13.93
CA VAL A 363 -15.73 -3.77 -12.54
C VAL A 363 -16.37 -5.14 -12.47
N PRO A 364 -16.32 -5.82 -11.30
CA PRO A 364 -16.94 -7.13 -11.18
C PRO A 364 -18.44 -7.15 -11.42
N ALA A 365 -18.93 -8.19 -12.09
CA ALA A 365 -20.37 -8.40 -12.29
C ALA A 365 -21.13 -8.66 -10.98
N GLY A 366 -20.44 -9.19 -9.96
CA GLY A 366 -21.01 -9.50 -8.65
C GLY A 366 -21.24 -8.30 -7.72
N GLN A 367 -20.99 -7.07 -8.15
CA GLN A 367 -21.28 -5.87 -7.35
C GLN A 367 -22.78 -5.65 -7.21
N SER A 368 -23.21 -5.21 -6.03
CA SER A 368 -24.63 -4.94 -5.76
C SER A 368 -25.16 -3.78 -6.62
N PRO A 369 -26.47 -3.75 -6.91
CA PRO A 369 -27.09 -2.65 -7.65
C PRO A 369 -26.90 -1.28 -6.98
N SER A 370 -26.84 -1.22 -5.64
CA SER A 370 -26.61 0.00 -4.87
C SER A 370 -25.20 0.54 -5.05
N GLU A 371 -24.18 -0.32 -4.96
CA GLU A 371 -22.78 0.04 -5.21
C GLU A 371 -22.56 0.51 -6.65
N MET A 372 -23.16 -0.19 -7.61
CA MET A 372 -23.10 0.21 -9.01
C MET A 372 -23.76 1.56 -9.29
N LYS A 373 -24.86 1.86 -8.60
CA LYS A 373 -25.52 3.17 -8.70
C LYS A 373 -24.63 4.29 -8.14
N ALA A 374 -24.06 4.06 -6.96
CA ALA A 374 -23.14 5.02 -6.32
C ALA A 374 -21.88 5.26 -7.18
N ALA A 375 -21.26 4.19 -7.67
CA ALA A 375 -20.09 4.29 -8.54
C ALA A 375 -20.35 5.05 -9.85
N ARG A 376 -21.50 4.82 -10.51
CA ARG A 376 -21.87 5.56 -11.72
C ARG A 376 -22.14 7.03 -11.43
N ALA A 377 -22.77 7.35 -10.29
CA ALA A 377 -22.98 8.73 -9.87
C ALA A 377 -21.64 9.45 -9.60
N ALA A 378 -20.72 8.79 -8.92
CA ALA A 378 -19.39 9.31 -8.60
C ALA A 378 -18.51 9.51 -9.85
N ALA A 379 -18.49 8.54 -10.76
CA ALA A 379 -17.75 8.60 -12.01
C ALA A 379 -18.27 9.68 -12.98
N GLY A 380 -19.57 9.97 -12.95
CA GLY A 380 -20.21 10.89 -13.89
C GLY A 380 -20.25 10.33 -15.32
N SER A 381 -20.36 11.22 -16.31
CA SER A 381 -20.47 10.83 -17.72
C SER A 381 -19.13 10.62 -18.43
N SER A 382 -18.00 10.96 -17.80
CA SER A 382 -16.67 10.86 -18.41
C SER A 382 -16.10 9.44 -18.39
N VAL A 383 -16.60 8.56 -17.52
CA VAL A 383 -16.13 7.19 -17.35
C VAL A 383 -17.24 6.20 -17.72
N THR A 384 -16.96 5.33 -18.68
CA THR A 384 -17.84 4.20 -19.00
C THR A 384 -17.56 3.05 -18.04
N ILE A 385 -18.49 2.73 -17.13
CA ILE A 385 -18.36 1.60 -16.21
C ILE A 385 -19.04 0.37 -16.80
N VAL A 386 -18.28 -0.72 -16.97
CA VAL A 386 -18.73 -1.98 -17.53
C VAL A 386 -18.49 -3.12 -16.53
N GLN A 387 -19.53 -3.89 -16.26
CA GLN A 387 -19.45 -5.07 -15.42
C GLN A 387 -18.95 -6.27 -16.21
N VAL A 388 -18.03 -7.04 -15.62
CA VAL A 388 -17.45 -8.26 -16.19
C VAL A 388 -17.40 -9.36 -15.13
N GLY A 389 -17.82 -10.56 -15.49
CA GLY A 389 -17.82 -11.74 -14.61
C GLY A 389 -16.62 -12.63 -14.84
N THR A 390 -15.92 -12.49 -15.97
CA THR A 390 -14.74 -13.31 -16.32
C THR A 390 -13.70 -12.49 -17.10
N VAL A 391 -12.49 -13.03 -17.16
CA VAL A 391 -11.42 -12.47 -18.03
C VAL A 391 -11.86 -12.45 -19.50
N GLU A 392 -12.60 -13.46 -19.96
CA GLU A 392 -13.13 -13.53 -21.33
C GLU A 392 -14.08 -12.37 -21.63
N GLU A 393 -15.00 -12.08 -20.69
CA GLU A 393 -15.90 -10.93 -20.82
C GLU A 393 -15.12 -9.60 -20.83
N ALA A 394 -14.08 -9.48 -20.00
CA ALA A 394 -13.20 -8.31 -20.00
C ALA A 394 -12.52 -8.13 -21.37
N LEU A 395 -11.96 -9.19 -21.95
CA LEU A 395 -11.34 -9.16 -23.27
C LEU A 395 -12.34 -8.76 -24.39
N VAL A 396 -13.58 -9.22 -24.31
CA VAL A 396 -14.65 -8.81 -25.24
C VAL A 396 -14.95 -7.31 -25.09
N GLN A 397 -14.94 -6.76 -23.89
CA GLN A 397 -15.17 -5.32 -23.69
C GLN A 397 -13.97 -4.49 -24.17
N LEU A 398 -12.76 -4.97 -23.98
CA LEU A 398 -11.54 -4.33 -24.51
C LEU A 398 -11.57 -4.32 -26.05
N ALA A 399 -11.95 -5.39 -26.69
CA ALA A 399 -12.13 -5.43 -28.16
C ALA A 399 -13.17 -4.41 -28.65
N LYS A 400 -14.31 -4.26 -27.94
CA LYS A 400 -15.31 -3.21 -28.23
C LYS A 400 -14.75 -1.78 -28.01
N ASN A 401 -13.79 -1.64 -27.10
CA ASN A 401 -13.06 -0.38 -26.88
C ASN A 401 -12.03 -0.10 -27.98
N GLY A 402 -11.92 -0.96 -28.98
CA GLY A 402 -10.98 -0.85 -30.10
C GLY A 402 -9.64 -1.54 -29.83
N GLY A 403 -9.59 -2.42 -28.84
CA GLY A 403 -8.45 -3.29 -28.58
C GLY A 403 -8.32 -4.37 -29.64
N GLU A 404 -7.10 -4.76 -29.92
CA GLU A 404 -6.81 -5.92 -30.77
C GLU A 404 -7.11 -7.19 -29.94
N GLY A 405 -7.62 -8.23 -30.60
CA GLY A 405 -7.85 -9.50 -29.95
C GLY A 405 -6.55 -10.13 -29.44
N LEU A 406 -6.67 -11.03 -28.46
CA LEU A 406 -5.51 -11.74 -27.94
C LEU A 406 -4.81 -12.53 -29.03
N LEU A 407 -3.65 -12.05 -29.46
CA LEU A 407 -2.81 -12.70 -30.48
C LEU A 407 -1.81 -13.61 -29.76
N VAL A 408 -2.18 -14.88 -29.54
CA VAL A 408 -1.26 -15.85 -28.94
C VAL A 408 -0.09 -16.07 -29.89
N PRO A 409 1.17 -15.85 -29.51
CA PRO A 409 2.33 -16.11 -30.36
C PRO A 409 2.32 -17.58 -30.80
N THR A 410 2.33 -17.82 -32.07
CA THR A 410 2.57 -19.19 -32.60
C THR A 410 3.98 -19.62 -32.25
N LYS A 411 4.13 -20.76 -31.57
CA LYS A 411 5.42 -21.40 -31.25
C LYS A 411 6.23 -21.68 -32.48
#